data_2f079a9d60b37465fa005182fe6c3962
#
_entry.id   2f079a9d60b37465fa005182fe6c3962
#
_cell.length_a   1.000
_cell.length_b   1.000
_cell.length_c   1.000
_cell.angle_alpha   90.00
_cell.angle_beta   90.00
_cell.angle_gamma   90.00
#
_symmetry.space_group_name_H-M   'P 1'
#
loop_
_entity.id
_entity.type
_entity.pdbx_description
1 polymer ?
#
loop_
_entity_poly.entity_id
_entity_poly.type
_entity_poly.pdbx_seq_one_letter_code
_entity_poly.pdbx_strand_id
1 'polypeptide(L)'
;MKQIVVIFLGAIIGLQACAQTKSPKETPAPDTIKRIVRTEAEWKKILTPEQFYVLRQKGTDMPFTGKYYLHKEKGVYQCAGCHTELFTSDMKFDSDCGWPSFDKEIEGGKIKKVKDTSHGMVRTEIVCTKCGAHLGHLFDDGPTLTGMRYCVNSTSIDFKKKE
;
A
#
# COMPACT_ATOMS: atom_id res chain seq x y z
N MET A 1 -32.55 -48.98 -64.79
CA MET A 1 -32.96 -48.89 -63.38
C MET A 1 -32.00 -47.92 -62.70
N LYS A 2 -32.48 -46.66 -62.36
CA LYS A 2 -31.68 -45.63 -61.76
C LYS A 2 -32.02 -45.60 -60.27
N GLN A 3 -31.04 -45.88 -59.44
CA GLN A 3 -31.20 -45.72 -57.94
C GLN A 3 -30.95 -44.29 -57.55
N ILE A 4 -31.92 -43.69 -56.82
CA ILE A 4 -31.84 -42.38 -56.26
C ILE A 4 -31.29 -42.55 -54.86
N VAL A 5 -30.10 -42.01 -54.60
CA VAL A 5 -29.53 -41.92 -53.24
C VAL A 5 -30.00 -40.60 -52.63
N VAL A 6 -30.81 -40.69 -51.58
CA VAL A 6 -31.23 -39.54 -50.78
C VAL A 6 -30.23 -39.35 -49.63
N ILE A 7 -29.48 -38.24 -49.65
CA ILE A 7 -28.57 -37.87 -48.58
C ILE A 7 -29.35 -37.03 -47.55
N PHE A 8 -29.55 -37.56 -46.38
CA PHE A 8 -30.06 -36.80 -45.23
C PHE A 8 -28.93 -35.95 -44.61
N LEU A 9 -29.06 -34.62 -44.73
CA LEU A 9 -28.18 -33.68 -44.08
C LEU A 9 -28.73 -33.43 -42.65
N GLY A 10 -28.13 -34.06 -41.64
CA GLY A 10 -28.47 -33.83 -40.24
C GLY A 10 -27.82 -32.55 -39.76
N ALA A 11 -28.62 -31.54 -39.45
CA ALA A 11 -28.18 -30.30 -38.80
C ALA A 11 -27.91 -30.55 -37.33
N ILE A 12 -26.64 -30.52 -36.90
CA ILE A 12 -26.23 -30.54 -35.48
C ILE A 12 -26.32 -29.11 -34.98
N ILE A 13 -27.33 -28.81 -34.18
CA ILE A 13 -27.45 -27.55 -33.46
C ILE A 13 -26.57 -27.69 -32.21
N GLY A 14 -25.37 -27.12 -32.26
CA GLY A 14 -24.48 -26.99 -31.09
C GLY A 14 -25.00 -25.94 -30.13
N LEU A 15 -25.46 -26.36 -28.94
CA LEU A 15 -25.67 -25.44 -27.81
C LEU A 15 -24.30 -24.98 -27.29
N GLN A 16 -23.92 -23.74 -27.61
CA GLN A 16 -22.81 -23.04 -26.96
C GLN A 16 -23.28 -22.56 -25.61
N ALA A 17 -22.89 -23.27 -24.55
CA ALA A 17 -23.00 -22.79 -23.18
C ALA A 17 -21.99 -21.67 -22.96
N CYS A 18 -22.45 -20.42 -22.93
CA CYS A 18 -21.65 -19.29 -22.48
C CYS A 18 -21.35 -19.45 -20.98
N ALA A 19 -20.16 -19.93 -20.66
CA ALA A 19 -19.62 -19.86 -19.30
C ALA A 19 -19.33 -18.39 -19.00
N GLN A 20 -20.20 -17.76 -18.22
CA GLN A 20 -19.95 -16.44 -17.64
C GLN A 20 -18.86 -16.59 -16.59
N THR A 21 -17.62 -16.29 -16.95
CA THR A 21 -16.53 -16.07 -15.99
C THR A 21 -16.87 -14.83 -15.16
N LYS A 22 -17.14 -15.03 -13.85
CA LYS A 22 -17.28 -13.91 -12.91
C LYS A 22 -15.98 -13.13 -12.92
N SER A 23 -16.06 -11.88 -13.37
CA SER A 23 -14.99 -10.89 -13.23
C SER A 23 -14.51 -10.81 -11.77
N PRO A 24 -13.20 -10.67 -11.52
CA PRO A 24 -12.69 -10.41 -10.18
C PRO A 24 -13.38 -9.15 -9.63
N LYS A 25 -13.85 -9.23 -8.39
CA LYS A 25 -14.47 -8.12 -7.67
C LYS A 25 -13.49 -6.95 -7.66
N GLU A 26 -13.77 -5.92 -8.46
CA GLU A 26 -12.99 -4.68 -8.44
C GLU A 26 -12.97 -4.14 -7.03
N THR A 27 -11.77 -4.01 -6.47
CA THR A 27 -11.52 -3.25 -5.24
C THR A 27 -11.99 -1.81 -5.51
N PRO A 28 -12.76 -1.17 -4.59
CA PRO A 28 -13.24 0.18 -4.80
C PRO A 28 -12.08 1.11 -5.15
N ALA A 29 -12.21 1.85 -6.23
CA ALA A 29 -11.23 2.83 -6.68
C ALA A 29 -10.91 3.83 -5.55
N PRO A 30 -9.66 4.30 -5.40
CA PRO A 30 -9.23 5.19 -4.32
C PRO A 30 -9.74 6.64 -4.44
N ASP A 31 -10.84 6.88 -5.13
CA ASP A 31 -11.32 8.21 -5.54
C ASP A 31 -12.08 8.98 -4.43
N THR A 32 -12.24 8.40 -3.24
CA THR A 32 -12.94 9.06 -2.11
C THR A 32 -12.02 9.81 -1.15
N ILE A 33 -10.70 9.68 -1.27
CA ILE A 33 -9.75 10.37 -0.36
C ILE A 33 -9.48 11.78 -0.88
N LYS A 34 -10.12 12.79 -0.28
CA LYS A 34 -9.83 14.19 -0.57
C LYS A 34 -8.36 14.51 -0.32
N ARG A 35 -7.61 14.79 -1.37
CA ARG A 35 -6.18 15.09 -1.31
C ARG A 35 -5.91 16.44 -0.65
N ILE A 36 -4.84 16.50 0.15
CA ILE A 36 -4.28 17.75 0.65
C ILE A 36 -3.21 18.21 -0.34
N VAL A 37 -3.44 19.37 -0.94
CA VAL A 37 -2.48 20.01 -1.84
C VAL A 37 -1.87 21.21 -1.09
N ARG A 38 -0.56 21.17 -0.87
CA ARG A 38 0.21 22.26 -0.26
C ARG A 38 1.54 22.42 -1.00
N THR A 39 2.01 23.63 -1.08
CA THR A 39 3.36 23.93 -1.58
C THR A 39 4.42 23.46 -0.58
N GLU A 40 5.66 23.27 -1.05
CA GLU A 40 6.76 22.91 -0.16
C GLU A 40 7.04 23.99 0.90
N ALA A 41 6.80 25.27 0.57
CA ALA A 41 6.91 26.37 1.53
C ALA A 41 5.86 26.27 2.65
N GLU A 42 4.64 25.84 2.34
CA GLU A 42 3.60 25.62 3.36
C GLU A 42 3.91 24.38 4.22
N TRP A 43 4.45 23.32 3.62
CA TRP A 43 4.90 22.15 4.38
C TRP A 43 6.03 22.50 5.35
N LYS A 44 7.00 23.32 4.96
CA LYS A 44 8.09 23.80 5.83
C LYS A 44 7.62 24.59 7.03
N LYS A 45 6.43 25.23 6.97
CA LYS A 45 5.87 25.99 8.09
C LYS A 45 5.24 25.11 9.17
N ILE A 46 4.81 23.90 8.82
CA ILE A 46 4.04 23.02 9.71
C ILE A 46 4.79 21.75 10.13
N LEU A 47 5.84 21.37 9.39
CA LEU A 47 6.69 20.22 9.69
C LEU A 47 7.97 20.70 10.38
N THR A 48 8.50 19.87 11.28
CA THR A 48 9.87 20.09 11.76
C THR A 48 10.86 19.92 10.62
N PRO A 49 12.09 20.45 10.70
CA PRO A 49 13.12 20.23 9.68
C PRO A 49 13.36 18.75 9.37
N GLU A 50 13.37 17.89 10.38
CA GLU A 50 13.53 16.44 10.25
C GLU A 50 12.33 15.80 9.54
N GLN A 51 11.10 16.13 9.97
CA GLN A 51 9.88 15.68 9.30
C GLN A 51 9.84 16.14 7.85
N PHE A 52 10.22 17.39 7.56
CA PHE A 52 10.26 17.89 6.19
C PHE A 52 11.26 17.11 5.34
N TYR A 53 12.46 16.83 5.87
CA TYR A 53 13.47 16.02 5.20
C TYR A 53 12.93 14.62 4.86
N VAL A 54 12.33 13.93 5.80
CA VAL A 54 11.84 12.56 5.59
C VAL A 54 10.58 12.55 4.72
N LEU A 55 9.55 13.33 5.07
CA LEU A 55 8.23 13.25 4.43
C LEU A 55 8.18 13.88 3.04
N ARG A 56 9.01 14.91 2.78
CA ARG A 56 8.94 15.71 1.54
C ARG A 56 10.16 15.54 0.64
N GLN A 57 11.34 15.35 1.21
CA GLN A 57 12.58 15.16 0.46
C GLN A 57 12.99 13.68 0.35
N LYS A 58 12.12 12.75 0.82
CA LYS A 58 12.36 11.29 0.81
C LYS A 58 13.61 10.87 1.57
N GLY A 59 13.90 11.57 2.67
CA GLY A 59 14.96 11.17 3.60
C GLY A 59 14.63 9.85 4.30
N THR A 60 15.62 9.28 4.95
CA THR A 60 15.50 8.04 5.71
C THR A 60 16.03 8.27 7.12
N ASP A 61 15.30 7.81 8.14
CA ASP A 61 15.76 7.80 9.52
C ASP A 61 17.00 6.93 9.67
N MET A 62 17.85 7.24 10.62
CA MET A 62 18.94 6.34 11.00
C MET A 62 18.38 5.01 11.51
N PRO A 63 18.92 3.86 11.08
CA PRO A 63 18.44 2.55 11.55
C PRO A 63 18.61 2.42 13.06
N PHE A 64 17.67 1.74 13.71
CA PHE A 64 17.65 1.43 15.15
C PHE A 64 17.47 2.63 16.10
N THR A 65 17.31 3.87 15.59
CA THR A 65 17.17 5.09 16.42
C THR A 65 15.73 5.60 16.49
N GLY A 66 14.85 5.13 15.59
CA GLY A 66 13.51 5.64 15.46
C GLY A 66 12.61 5.37 16.68
N LYS A 67 11.89 6.38 17.14
CA LYS A 67 10.98 6.34 18.31
C LYS A 67 10.05 5.12 18.32
N TYR A 68 9.59 4.68 17.15
CA TYR A 68 8.59 3.61 17.04
C TYR A 68 9.21 2.26 16.63
N TYR A 69 10.53 2.14 16.52
CA TYR A 69 11.18 0.89 16.14
C TYR A 69 10.77 -0.26 17.09
N LEU A 70 11.02 -0.11 18.39
CA LEU A 70 10.67 -1.11 19.42
C LEU A 70 9.36 -0.80 20.17
N HIS A 71 8.54 0.13 19.65
CA HIS A 71 7.31 0.54 20.30
C HIS A 71 6.25 -0.57 20.29
N LYS A 72 5.65 -0.87 21.46
CA LYS A 72 4.73 -2.00 21.70
C LYS A 72 3.35 -1.58 22.22
N GLU A 73 3.10 -0.29 22.43
CA GLU A 73 1.80 0.16 22.96
C GLU A 73 0.67 -0.12 21.96
N LYS A 74 -0.54 -0.36 22.49
CA LYS A 74 -1.75 -0.57 21.69
C LYS A 74 -2.33 0.74 21.21
N GLY A 75 -2.52 0.85 19.89
CA GLY A 75 -3.04 2.05 19.26
C GLY A 75 -2.92 2.06 17.75
N VAL A 76 -2.92 3.26 17.19
CA VAL A 76 -2.92 3.51 15.75
C VAL A 76 -1.75 4.39 15.37
N TYR A 77 -1.03 4.02 14.32
CA TYR A 77 0.00 4.84 13.70
C TYR A 77 -0.61 5.64 12.56
N GLN A 78 -0.43 6.96 12.63
CA GLN A 78 -0.98 7.94 11.70
C GLN A 78 0.14 8.59 10.91
N CYS A 79 -0.16 9.10 9.71
CA CYS A 79 0.77 9.91 8.93
C CYS A 79 1.12 11.20 9.70
N ALA A 80 2.39 11.46 9.97
CA ALA A 80 2.85 12.66 10.68
C ALA A 80 2.50 13.98 9.96
N GLY A 81 2.33 13.93 8.62
CA GLY A 81 1.97 15.13 7.84
C GLY A 81 0.47 15.47 7.81
N CYS A 82 -0.44 14.49 8.01
CA CYS A 82 -1.88 14.73 7.81
C CYS A 82 -2.80 13.92 8.72
N HIS A 83 -2.26 13.17 9.67
CA HIS A 83 -2.95 12.35 10.67
C HIS A 83 -3.91 11.28 10.08
N THR A 84 -3.71 10.88 8.81
CA THR A 84 -4.41 9.73 8.24
C THR A 84 -3.93 8.47 8.95
N GLU A 85 -4.86 7.67 9.46
CA GLU A 85 -4.57 6.39 10.10
C GLU A 85 -4.06 5.38 9.07
N LEU A 86 -2.85 4.85 9.27
CA LEU A 86 -2.15 4.01 8.30
C LEU A 86 -2.03 2.56 8.77
N PHE A 87 -1.68 2.36 10.03
CA PHE A 87 -1.43 1.05 10.63
C PHE A 87 -1.99 0.96 12.04
N THR A 88 -2.32 -0.25 12.49
CA THR A 88 -2.59 -0.51 13.92
C THR A 88 -1.41 -1.23 14.56
N SER A 89 -1.33 -1.18 15.89
CA SER A 89 -0.29 -1.90 16.64
C SER A 89 -0.29 -3.43 16.39
N ASP A 90 -1.44 -4.00 16.04
CA ASP A 90 -1.56 -5.44 15.79
C ASP A 90 -0.98 -5.87 14.43
N MET A 91 -0.74 -4.89 13.54
CA MET A 91 -0.08 -5.10 12.25
C MET A 91 1.44 -5.00 12.36
N LYS A 92 1.96 -4.52 13.51
CA LYS A 92 3.39 -4.29 13.73
C LYS A 92 4.09 -5.57 14.18
N PHE A 93 5.26 -5.82 13.62
CA PHE A 93 6.14 -6.92 14.02
C PHE A 93 7.60 -6.47 14.13
N ASP A 94 8.42 -7.26 14.82
CA ASP A 94 9.87 -7.03 14.95
C ASP A 94 10.58 -7.67 13.76
N SER A 95 11.32 -6.89 12.98
CA SER A 95 11.94 -7.32 11.73
C SER A 95 13.47 -7.20 11.72
N ASP A 96 14.07 -6.73 12.81
CA ASP A 96 15.52 -6.47 12.94
C ASP A 96 16.14 -5.60 11.81
N CYS A 97 15.31 -4.98 10.96
CA CYS A 97 15.79 -4.12 9.87
C CYS A 97 16.19 -2.70 10.31
N GLY A 98 15.89 -2.33 11.56
CA GLY A 98 16.19 -1.00 12.12
C GLY A 98 15.06 0.03 12.03
N TRP A 99 13.94 -0.30 11.40
CA TRP A 99 12.78 0.57 11.27
C TRP A 99 11.49 -0.13 11.69
N PRO A 100 10.44 0.63 12.11
CA PRO A 100 9.10 0.08 12.35
C PRO A 100 8.61 -0.71 11.14
N SER A 101 8.15 -1.94 11.36
CA SER A 101 7.69 -2.83 10.30
C SER A 101 6.27 -3.31 10.55
N PHE A 102 5.46 -3.31 9.49
CA PHE A 102 4.05 -3.72 9.52
C PHE A 102 3.78 -4.72 8.40
N ASP A 103 2.89 -5.67 8.64
CA ASP A 103 2.56 -6.73 7.68
C ASP A 103 1.47 -6.35 6.67
N LYS A 104 0.67 -5.35 7.01
CA LYS A 104 -0.40 -4.81 6.16
C LYS A 104 -0.71 -3.36 6.54
N GLU A 105 -1.51 -2.69 5.72
CA GLU A 105 -2.05 -1.36 5.96
C GLU A 105 -3.53 -1.42 6.38
N ILE A 106 -4.04 -0.36 7.03
CA ILE A 106 -5.48 -0.19 7.23
C ILE A 106 -6.16 -0.05 5.87
N GLU A 107 -7.22 -0.81 5.63
CA GLU A 107 -7.97 -0.81 4.38
C GLU A 107 -8.48 0.57 3.97
N GLY A 108 -8.76 0.73 2.68
CA GLY A 108 -9.32 1.96 2.11
C GLY A 108 -8.33 2.77 1.28
N GLY A 109 -7.24 2.16 0.78
CA GLY A 109 -6.31 2.80 -0.17
C GLY A 109 -5.54 3.99 0.41
N LYS A 110 -5.26 3.98 1.72
CA LYS A 110 -4.60 5.07 2.44
C LYS A 110 -3.11 5.20 2.11
N ILE A 111 -2.52 4.13 1.58
CA ILE A 111 -1.12 4.08 1.14
C ILE A 111 -1.08 3.81 -0.36
N LYS A 112 -0.38 4.67 -1.09
CA LYS A 112 -0.09 4.48 -2.51
C LYS A 112 1.29 3.87 -2.67
N LYS A 113 1.40 2.87 -3.54
CA LYS A 113 2.64 2.19 -3.92
C LYS A 113 3.18 2.81 -5.20
N VAL A 114 4.45 3.23 -5.19
CA VAL A 114 5.10 3.93 -6.30
C VAL A 114 6.43 3.25 -6.60
N LYS A 115 6.74 3.04 -7.88
CA LYS A 115 8.05 2.50 -8.27
C LYS A 115 9.15 3.52 -7.96
N ASP A 116 10.15 3.11 -7.21
CA ASP A 116 11.35 3.88 -6.88
C ASP A 116 12.58 3.25 -7.55
N THR A 117 13.26 4.05 -8.38
CA THR A 117 14.50 3.62 -9.06
C THR A 117 15.71 4.42 -8.61
N SER A 118 15.62 5.14 -7.50
CA SER A 118 16.72 5.92 -6.94
C SER A 118 17.85 5.03 -6.40
N HIS A 119 19.03 5.61 -6.25
CA HIS A 119 20.20 4.94 -5.68
C HIS A 119 20.63 3.63 -6.38
N GLY A 120 20.30 3.46 -7.67
CA GLY A 120 20.63 2.24 -8.42
C GLY A 120 19.82 1.00 -8.03
N MET A 121 18.77 1.16 -7.20
CA MET A 121 17.89 0.08 -6.75
C MET A 121 16.52 0.17 -7.44
N VAL A 122 15.81 -0.97 -7.49
CA VAL A 122 14.40 -0.99 -7.90
C VAL A 122 13.58 -1.44 -6.68
N ARG A 123 12.80 -0.51 -6.12
CA ARG A 123 12.01 -0.74 -4.91
C ARG A 123 10.58 -0.25 -5.10
N THR A 124 9.73 -0.57 -4.15
CA THR A 124 8.37 -0.01 -4.06
C THR A 124 8.31 0.99 -2.91
N GLU A 125 8.30 2.29 -3.24
CA GLU A 125 8.06 3.37 -2.27
C GLU A 125 6.60 3.32 -1.82
N ILE A 126 6.36 3.56 -0.54
CA ILE A 126 5.03 3.76 0.04
C ILE A 126 4.85 5.22 0.44
N VAL A 127 3.74 5.81 -0.02
CA VAL A 127 3.40 7.21 0.26
C VAL A 127 1.97 7.35 0.76
N CYS A 128 1.72 8.32 1.63
CA CYS A 128 0.37 8.62 2.08
C CYS A 128 -0.49 9.12 0.91
N THR A 129 -1.60 8.44 0.61
CA THR A 129 -2.51 8.81 -0.49
C THR A 129 -3.08 10.21 -0.32
N LYS A 130 -3.37 10.64 0.93
CA LYS A 130 -4.02 11.91 1.24
C LYS A 130 -3.10 13.11 1.06
N CYS A 131 -1.83 13.05 1.48
CA CYS A 131 -0.93 14.21 1.47
C CYS A 131 0.36 14.02 0.65
N GLY A 132 0.61 12.80 0.13
CA GLY A 132 1.80 12.49 -0.65
C GLY A 132 3.10 12.38 0.17
N ALA A 133 3.00 12.32 1.51
CA ALA A 133 4.18 12.16 2.36
C ALA A 133 4.88 10.82 2.10
N HIS A 134 6.20 10.84 1.95
CA HIS A 134 7.01 9.64 1.93
C HIS A 134 6.92 8.92 3.29
N LEU A 135 6.64 7.62 3.29
CA LEU A 135 6.53 6.81 4.50
C LEU A 135 7.71 5.85 4.65
N GLY A 136 8.21 5.31 3.55
CA GLY A 136 9.23 4.28 3.51
C GLY A 136 9.10 3.41 2.26
N HIS A 137 9.37 2.10 2.41
CA HIS A 137 9.31 1.14 1.31
C HIS A 137 8.59 -0.15 1.68
N LEU A 138 8.07 -0.82 0.68
CA LEU A 138 7.42 -2.12 0.78
C LEU A 138 8.35 -3.21 0.25
N PHE A 139 8.46 -4.31 1.00
CA PHE A 139 9.24 -5.50 0.68
C PHE A 139 8.35 -6.75 0.74
N ASP A 140 8.76 -7.82 0.08
CA ASP A 140 8.11 -9.14 0.02
C ASP A 140 8.82 -10.20 0.88
N ASP A 141 9.50 -9.75 1.94
CA ASP A 141 10.27 -10.55 2.89
C ASP A 141 9.66 -10.57 4.30
N GLY A 142 8.36 -10.29 4.42
CA GLY A 142 7.65 -10.29 5.70
C GLY A 142 7.41 -11.71 6.25
N PRO A 143 7.50 -11.91 7.58
CA PRO A 143 7.39 -13.23 8.21
C PRO A 143 5.93 -13.69 8.42
N THR A 144 4.95 -12.86 8.11
CA THR A 144 3.53 -13.18 8.32
C THR A 144 2.89 -13.81 7.10
N LEU A 145 1.62 -14.21 7.20
CA LEU A 145 0.86 -14.80 6.09
C LEU A 145 0.74 -13.88 4.87
N THR A 146 0.89 -12.56 5.05
CA THR A 146 0.87 -11.61 3.93
C THR A 146 2.13 -11.68 3.08
N GLY A 147 3.24 -12.18 3.62
CA GLY A 147 4.57 -12.13 3.02
C GLY A 147 5.13 -10.71 2.87
N MET A 148 4.38 -9.69 3.31
CA MET A 148 4.73 -8.29 3.07
C MET A 148 5.35 -7.64 4.30
N ARG A 149 6.30 -6.73 4.08
CA ARG A 149 6.89 -5.87 5.10
C ARG A 149 6.86 -4.41 4.66
N TYR A 150 5.97 -3.63 5.28
CA TYR A 150 5.97 -2.18 5.18
C TYR A 150 7.03 -1.63 6.13
N CYS A 151 8.20 -1.27 5.60
CA CYS A 151 9.30 -0.68 6.35
C CYS A 151 9.13 0.83 6.38
N VAL A 152 8.83 1.40 7.56
CA VAL A 152 8.32 2.78 7.71
C VAL A 152 9.30 3.61 8.54
N ASN A 153 9.58 4.84 8.10
CA ASN A 153 10.34 5.79 8.91
C ASN A 153 9.53 6.18 10.16
N SER A 154 10.14 6.14 11.34
CA SER A 154 9.51 6.61 12.58
C SER A 154 9.09 8.08 12.48
N THR A 155 9.90 8.91 11.82
CA THR A 155 9.62 10.34 11.59
C THR A 155 8.42 10.57 10.69
N SER A 156 8.05 9.59 9.85
CA SER A 156 6.89 9.67 8.95
C SER A 156 5.55 9.37 9.61
N ILE A 157 5.55 8.88 10.85
CA ILE A 157 4.35 8.47 11.56
C ILE A 157 4.28 9.05 12.96
N ASP A 158 3.06 9.27 13.45
CA ASP A 158 2.73 9.55 14.84
C ASP A 158 1.91 8.40 15.42
N PHE A 159 1.91 8.27 16.73
CA PHE A 159 1.17 7.25 17.43
C PHE A 159 0.04 7.86 18.25
N LYS A 160 -1.16 7.33 18.09
CA LYS A 160 -2.35 7.60 18.90
C LYS A 160 -2.69 6.37 19.72
N LYS A 161 -2.56 6.46 21.04
CA LYS A 161 -2.94 5.40 21.96
C LYS A 161 -4.43 5.11 21.85
N LYS A 162 -4.80 3.85 21.89
CA LYS A 162 -6.20 3.44 22.02
C LYS A 162 -6.58 3.54 23.49
N GLU A 163 -7.63 4.30 23.77
CA GLU A 163 -8.26 4.35 25.09
C GLU A 163 -8.97 3.02 25.42
#